data_8d56cc41eee6c9e91bd90acb8c00e82a
#
_entry.id   8d56cc41eee6c9e91bd90acb8c00e82a
#
_cell.length_a   1.000
_cell.length_b   1.000
_cell.length_c   1.000
_cell.angle_alpha   90.00
_cell.angle_beta   90.00
_cell.angle_gamma   90.00
#
_symmetry.space_group_name_H-M   'P 1'
#
loop_
_entity.id
_entity.type
_entity.pdbx_description
1 polymer ?
#
loop_
_entity_poly.entity_id
_entity_poly.type
_entity_poly.pdbx_seq_one_letter_code
_entity_poly.pdbx_strand_id
1 'polypeptide(L)'
;TQNALDAAAAGASIVHIHARRDVTGQPTADFDTFEKILTGIKKKSNVVIGITTGGAQGMTVEERFAVIERFKPEMASANGGSINFCLSKLAGGPGMDQPQFDWEVPFLKGTYDNVFKNTFRDMEYCIRTMNENGTFPEFEVFDYGQLANLQHFKKMGIMPKQIYLQFVTGVMGGM
;
A
#
# COMPACT_ATOMS: atom_id res chain seq x y z
N THR A 1 4.95 -10.30 -11.09
CA THR A 1 6.17 -11.08 -10.70
C THR A 1 7.38 -10.62 -11.50
N GLN A 2 7.33 -10.59 -12.85
CA GLN A 2 8.52 -10.31 -13.67
C GLN A 2 9.11 -8.92 -13.38
N ASN A 3 8.31 -7.87 -13.35
CA ASN A 3 8.79 -6.50 -13.04
C ASN A 3 9.57 -6.42 -11.72
N ALA A 4 9.15 -7.17 -10.70
CA ALA A 4 9.86 -7.21 -9.42
C ALA A 4 11.22 -7.92 -9.55
N LEU A 5 11.31 -8.97 -10.36
CA LEU A 5 12.57 -9.67 -10.64
C LEU A 5 13.53 -8.81 -11.46
N ASP A 6 13.01 -8.07 -12.42
CA ASP A 6 13.79 -7.15 -13.26
C ASP A 6 14.33 -5.99 -12.40
N ALA A 7 13.51 -5.44 -11.49
CA ALA A 7 13.95 -4.43 -10.53
C ALA A 7 15.04 -4.96 -9.60
N ALA A 8 14.89 -6.17 -9.09
CA ALA A 8 15.90 -6.82 -8.26
C ALA A 8 17.21 -7.06 -9.03
N ALA A 9 17.14 -7.49 -10.28
CA ALA A 9 18.30 -7.66 -11.16
C ALA A 9 19.00 -6.32 -11.45
N ALA A 10 18.24 -5.23 -11.50
CA ALA A 10 18.77 -3.87 -11.64
C ALA A 10 19.34 -3.27 -10.33
N GLY A 11 19.29 -4.03 -9.21
CA GLY A 11 19.88 -3.63 -7.92
C GLY A 11 18.89 -3.14 -6.86
N ALA A 12 17.58 -3.28 -7.06
CA ALA A 12 16.61 -2.96 -6.02
C ALA A 12 16.77 -3.90 -4.83
N SER A 13 16.90 -3.35 -3.62
CA SER A 13 16.98 -4.12 -2.37
C SER A 13 15.59 -4.49 -1.83
N ILE A 14 14.59 -3.69 -2.16
CA ILE A 14 13.19 -3.89 -1.76
C ILE A 14 12.31 -3.70 -2.99
N VAL A 15 11.28 -4.52 -3.12
CA VAL A 15 10.21 -4.34 -4.11
C VAL A 15 8.88 -4.18 -3.42
N HIS A 16 8.11 -3.17 -3.82
CA HIS A 16 6.79 -2.89 -3.26
C HIS A 16 5.70 -3.40 -4.22
N ILE A 17 4.86 -4.30 -3.75
CA ILE A 17 3.92 -5.07 -4.58
C ILE A 17 2.50 -4.53 -4.44
N HIS A 18 1.92 -4.12 -5.57
CA HIS A 18 0.49 -3.88 -5.74
C HIS A 18 -0.12 -5.01 -6.57
N ALA A 19 -0.77 -5.98 -5.92
CA ALA A 19 -1.40 -7.08 -6.61
C ALA A 19 -2.60 -6.61 -7.46
N ARG A 20 -2.71 -7.15 -8.66
CA ARG A 20 -3.76 -6.85 -9.63
C ARG A 20 -4.40 -8.13 -10.14
N ARG A 21 -5.71 -8.09 -10.40
CA ARG A 21 -6.41 -9.19 -11.10
C ARG A 21 -5.92 -9.29 -12.53
N ASP A 22 -5.58 -10.50 -12.97
CA ASP A 22 -4.98 -10.73 -14.30
C ASP A 22 -5.86 -10.23 -15.45
N VAL A 23 -7.20 -10.39 -15.35
CA VAL A 23 -8.13 -10.07 -16.44
C VAL A 23 -8.55 -8.60 -16.43
N THR A 24 -8.83 -8.05 -15.24
CA THR A 24 -9.43 -6.71 -15.12
C THR A 24 -8.44 -5.62 -14.73
N GLY A 25 -7.22 -5.99 -14.34
CA GLY A 25 -6.21 -5.04 -13.85
C GLY A 25 -6.56 -4.34 -12.53
N GLN A 26 -7.69 -4.62 -11.93
CA GLN A 26 -8.13 -4.00 -10.69
C GLN A 26 -7.26 -4.41 -9.49
N PRO A 27 -7.02 -3.50 -8.53
CA PRO A 27 -6.38 -3.84 -7.27
C PRO A 27 -7.12 -4.99 -6.57
N THR A 28 -6.37 -5.86 -5.90
CA THR A 28 -6.97 -7.02 -5.22
C THR A 28 -6.19 -7.39 -3.96
N ALA A 29 -6.90 -7.91 -2.95
CA ALA A 29 -6.35 -8.60 -1.79
C ALA A 29 -6.54 -10.12 -1.87
N ASP A 30 -6.81 -10.66 -3.06
CA ASP A 30 -7.01 -12.08 -3.30
C ASP A 30 -5.76 -12.89 -2.95
N PHE A 31 -5.93 -13.92 -2.13
CA PHE A 31 -4.82 -14.72 -1.59
C PHE A 31 -4.10 -15.53 -2.68
N ASP A 32 -4.81 -16.09 -3.64
CA ASP A 32 -4.20 -16.88 -4.71
C ASP A 32 -3.29 -15.99 -5.59
N THR A 33 -3.74 -14.76 -5.86
CA THR A 33 -2.95 -13.77 -6.60
C THR A 33 -1.69 -13.39 -5.84
N PHE A 34 -1.80 -13.11 -4.53
CA PHE A 34 -0.64 -12.80 -3.69
C PHE A 34 0.32 -13.99 -3.60
N GLU A 35 -0.17 -15.20 -3.36
CA GLU A 35 0.66 -16.41 -3.27
C GLU A 35 1.47 -16.64 -4.54
N LYS A 36 0.86 -16.52 -5.70
CA LYS A 36 1.52 -16.58 -7.01
C LYS A 36 2.67 -15.56 -7.13
N ILE A 37 2.41 -14.31 -6.76
CA ILE A 37 3.39 -13.22 -6.89
C ILE A 37 4.54 -13.44 -5.92
N LEU A 38 4.26 -13.61 -4.63
CA LEU A 38 5.25 -13.72 -3.56
C LEU A 38 6.14 -14.95 -3.75
N THR A 39 5.54 -16.12 -4.02
CA THR A 39 6.27 -17.36 -4.30
C THR A 39 7.10 -17.26 -5.58
N GLY A 40 6.54 -16.64 -6.62
CA GLY A 40 7.22 -16.44 -7.89
C GLY A 40 8.46 -15.56 -7.79
N ILE A 41 8.45 -14.54 -6.89
CA ILE A 41 9.61 -13.70 -6.61
C ILE A 41 10.63 -14.45 -5.75
N LYS A 42 10.20 -15.01 -4.61
CA LYS A 42 11.09 -15.66 -3.64
C LYS A 42 11.81 -16.91 -4.17
N LYS A 43 11.23 -17.61 -5.15
CA LYS A 43 11.92 -18.73 -5.83
C LYS A 43 13.13 -18.28 -6.66
N LYS A 44 13.22 -17.01 -7.04
CA LYS A 44 14.23 -16.52 -7.99
C LYS A 44 15.09 -15.38 -7.45
N SER A 45 14.73 -14.77 -6.32
CA SER A 45 15.43 -13.62 -5.76
C SER A 45 15.30 -13.56 -4.23
N ASN A 46 16.34 -13.02 -3.59
CA ASN A 46 16.37 -12.73 -2.15
C ASN A 46 15.92 -11.28 -1.86
N VAL A 47 15.41 -10.55 -2.85
CA VAL A 47 14.92 -9.18 -2.67
C VAL A 47 13.87 -9.13 -1.56
N VAL A 48 13.93 -8.11 -0.72
CA VAL A 48 12.92 -7.89 0.33
C VAL A 48 11.60 -7.56 -0.34
N ILE A 49 10.53 -8.23 0.10
CA ILE A 49 9.19 -7.99 -0.42
C ILE A 49 8.40 -7.13 0.56
N GLY A 50 8.07 -5.91 0.14
CA GLY A 50 7.02 -5.09 0.72
C GLY A 50 5.71 -5.29 -0.03
N ILE A 51 4.60 -5.30 0.67
CA ILE A 51 3.27 -5.34 0.05
C ILE A 51 2.47 -4.10 0.40
N THR A 52 1.64 -3.64 -0.53
CA THR A 52 0.68 -2.59 -0.25
C THR A 52 -0.42 -3.08 0.67
N THR A 53 -0.83 -2.23 1.61
CA THR A 53 -2.06 -2.39 2.37
C THR A 53 -3.12 -1.36 1.96
N GLY A 54 -2.88 -0.61 0.89
CA GLY A 54 -3.83 0.37 0.34
C GLY A 54 -5.16 -0.27 -0.05
N GLY A 55 -5.13 -1.53 -0.46
CA GLY A 55 -6.31 -2.27 -0.85
C GLY A 55 -6.99 -1.70 -2.09
N ALA A 56 -8.28 -1.97 -2.22
CA ALA A 56 -9.17 -1.36 -3.19
C ALA A 56 -10.19 -0.47 -2.48
N GLN A 57 -10.79 0.46 -3.21
CA GLN A 57 -11.83 1.33 -2.67
C GLN A 57 -12.97 0.49 -2.07
N GLY A 58 -13.39 0.83 -0.86
CA GLY A 58 -14.47 0.14 -0.14
C GLY A 58 -14.03 -1.04 0.74
N MET A 59 -12.77 -1.46 0.70
CA MET A 59 -12.25 -2.49 1.61
C MET A 59 -12.14 -1.98 3.05
N THR A 60 -12.51 -2.83 4.01
CA THR A 60 -12.26 -2.59 5.44
C THR A 60 -10.77 -2.73 5.75
N VAL A 61 -10.34 -2.25 6.92
CA VAL A 61 -8.94 -2.42 7.35
C VAL A 61 -8.59 -3.90 7.53
N GLU A 62 -9.51 -4.70 8.03
CA GLU A 62 -9.34 -6.14 8.23
C GLU A 62 -9.13 -6.85 6.88
N GLU A 63 -9.93 -6.54 5.86
CA GLU A 63 -9.77 -7.09 4.51
C GLU A 63 -8.42 -6.70 3.89
N ARG A 64 -7.98 -5.45 4.09
CA ARG A 64 -6.69 -4.96 3.61
C ARG A 64 -5.51 -5.67 4.27
N PHE A 65 -5.64 -6.04 5.54
CA PHE A 65 -4.57 -6.63 6.35
C PHE A 65 -4.60 -8.17 6.41
N ALA A 66 -5.64 -8.81 5.94
CA ALA A 66 -5.74 -10.28 5.89
C ALA A 66 -4.56 -10.94 5.15
N VAL A 67 -4.00 -10.25 4.13
CA VAL A 67 -2.80 -10.72 3.40
C VAL A 67 -1.54 -10.73 4.28
N ILE A 68 -1.44 -9.84 5.28
CA ILE A 68 -0.34 -9.81 6.26
C ILE A 68 -0.41 -11.03 7.16
N GLU A 69 -1.57 -11.30 7.72
CA GLU A 69 -1.80 -12.45 8.60
C GLU A 69 -1.52 -13.79 7.88
N ARG A 70 -1.92 -13.86 6.61
CA ARG A 70 -1.79 -15.06 5.78
C ARG A 70 -0.35 -15.33 5.33
N PHE A 71 0.36 -14.29 4.87
CA PHE A 71 1.64 -14.47 4.17
C PHE A 71 2.85 -13.98 4.96
N LYS A 72 2.65 -13.18 6.00
CA LYS A 72 3.70 -12.62 6.86
C LYS A 72 4.88 -12.05 6.04
N PRO A 73 4.61 -11.09 5.14
CA PRO A 73 5.66 -10.53 4.30
C PRO A 73 6.71 -9.83 5.15
N GLU A 74 7.91 -9.66 4.61
CA GLU A 74 9.01 -8.98 5.31
C GLU A 74 8.67 -7.53 5.64
N MET A 75 7.98 -6.84 4.73
CA MET A 75 7.53 -5.46 4.90
C MET A 75 6.10 -5.26 4.37
N ALA A 76 5.44 -4.24 4.87
CA ALA A 76 4.18 -3.77 4.30
C ALA A 76 3.97 -2.29 4.59
N SER A 77 3.23 -1.59 3.70
CA SER A 77 2.92 -0.18 3.93
C SER A 77 1.90 0.00 5.06
N ALA A 78 2.02 1.10 5.79
CA ALA A 78 1.11 1.53 6.84
C ALA A 78 0.92 3.05 6.75
N ASN A 79 -0.29 3.50 6.43
CA ASN A 79 -0.55 4.93 6.29
C ASN A 79 -0.56 5.64 7.64
N GLY A 80 0.08 6.82 7.71
CA GLY A 80 0.16 7.65 8.91
C GLY A 80 -1.13 8.38 9.28
N GLY A 81 -2.19 8.24 8.50
CA GLY A 81 -3.50 8.85 8.73
C GLY A 81 -4.40 8.86 7.52
N SER A 82 -5.63 9.35 7.70
CA SER A 82 -6.57 9.57 6.60
C SER A 82 -6.13 10.77 5.76
N ILE A 83 -6.50 10.74 4.47
CA ILE A 83 -6.18 11.80 3.53
C ILE A 83 -7.29 11.92 2.48
N ASN A 84 -7.57 13.14 2.02
CA ASN A 84 -8.33 13.39 0.80
C ASN A 84 -7.47 12.98 -0.41
N PHE A 85 -7.45 11.69 -0.72
CA PHE A 85 -6.60 11.13 -1.77
C PHE A 85 -7.25 11.37 -3.14
N CYS A 86 -6.68 12.29 -3.92
CA CYS A 86 -7.28 12.68 -5.19
C CYS A 86 -6.28 12.58 -6.35
N LEU A 87 -6.64 11.78 -7.34
CA LEU A 87 -5.93 11.58 -8.61
C LEU A 87 -6.75 12.04 -9.82
N SER A 88 -7.85 12.78 -9.59
CA SER A 88 -8.83 13.12 -10.64
C SER A 88 -8.22 13.89 -11.83
N LYS A 89 -7.17 14.67 -11.61
CA LYS A 89 -6.45 15.37 -12.69
C LYS A 89 -5.82 14.41 -13.71
N LEU A 90 -5.46 13.20 -13.29
CA LEU A 90 -4.86 12.18 -14.18
C LEU A 90 -5.87 11.66 -15.20
N ALA A 91 -7.18 11.76 -14.93
CA ALA A 91 -8.24 11.33 -15.85
C ALA A 91 -8.26 12.08 -17.19
N GLY A 92 -7.62 13.25 -17.28
CA GLY A 92 -7.42 14.01 -18.51
C GLY A 92 -5.96 14.03 -18.98
N GLY A 93 -5.10 13.22 -18.36
CA GLY A 93 -3.68 13.13 -18.69
C GLY A 93 -3.39 12.31 -19.95
N PRO A 94 -2.12 12.30 -20.40
CA PRO A 94 -1.70 11.51 -21.55
C PRO A 94 -2.07 10.04 -21.40
N GLY A 95 -2.64 9.43 -22.45
CA GLY A 95 -3.04 8.03 -22.49
C GLY A 95 -4.42 7.71 -21.88
N MET A 96 -5.08 8.68 -21.23
CA MET A 96 -6.42 8.47 -20.64
C MET A 96 -7.56 8.69 -21.66
N ASP A 97 -7.26 9.10 -22.87
CA ASP A 97 -8.14 9.03 -24.05
C ASP A 97 -8.33 7.60 -24.56
N GLN A 98 -7.36 6.72 -24.28
CA GLN A 98 -7.38 5.28 -24.59
C GLN A 98 -6.96 4.45 -23.36
N PRO A 99 -7.79 4.39 -22.31
CA PRO A 99 -7.46 3.63 -21.11
C PRO A 99 -7.36 2.14 -21.43
N GLN A 100 -6.51 1.43 -20.69
CA GLN A 100 -6.38 -0.02 -20.86
C GLN A 100 -7.65 -0.75 -20.43
N PHE A 101 -8.34 -0.21 -19.43
CA PHE A 101 -9.57 -0.77 -18.87
C PHE A 101 -10.63 0.33 -18.68
N ASP A 102 -11.88 -0.02 -18.94
CA ASP A 102 -13.03 0.92 -18.86
C ASP A 102 -13.24 1.54 -17.46
N TRP A 103 -12.78 0.87 -16.39
CA TRP A 103 -12.91 1.34 -15.01
C TRP A 103 -11.89 2.44 -14.63
N GLU A 104 -10.79 2.61 -15.36
CA GLU A 104 -9.67 3.49 -14.94
C GLU A 104 -10.08 4.98 -14.89
N VAL A 105 -10.69 5.49 -15.96
CA VAL A 105 -11.11 6.89 -16.01
C VAL A 105 -12.22 7.18 -15.00
N PRO A 106 -13.30 6.38 -14.88
CA PRO A 106 -14.29 6.54 -13.82
C PRO A 106 -13.68 6.50 -12.41
N PHE A 107 -12.75 5.58 -12.15
CA PHE A 107 -12.04 5.49 -10.88
C PHE A 107 -11.27 6.78 -10.58
N LEU A 108 -10.43 7.25 -11.51
CA LEU A 108 -9.66 8.47 -11.34
C LEU A 108 -10.57 9.69 -11.06
N LYS A 109 -11.65 9.84 -11.80
CA LYS A 109 -12.63 10.91 -11.56
C LYS A 109 -13.29 10.79 -10.19
N GLY A 110 -13.65 9.59 -9.78
CA GLY A 110 -14.26 9.29 -8.48
C GLY A 110 -13.36 9.64 -7.29
N THR A 111 -12.04 9.69 -7.47
CA THR A 111 -11.12 10.09 -6.38
C THR A 111 -11.29 11.55 -5.94
N TYR A 112 -11.99 12.39 -6.70
CA TYR A 112 -12.30 13.76 -6.30
C TYR A 112 -13.23 13.83 -5.07
N ASP A 113 -14.07 12.83 -4.89
CA ASP A 113 -14.98 12.68 -3.74
C ASP A 113 -14.59 11.42 -2.94
N ASN A 114 -13.30 11.33 -2.54
CA ASN A 114 -12.79 10.17 -1.83
C ASN A 114 -11.89 10.55 -0.65
N VAL A 115 -12.14 9.92 0.49
CA VAL A 115 -11.23 9.92 1.63
C VAL A 115 -10.57 8.55 1.74
N PHE A 116 -9.26 8.51 1.62
CA PHE A 116 -8.51 7.30 1.99
C PHE A 116 -8.48 7.20 3.50
N LYS A 117 -9.37 6.39 4.03
CA LYS A 117 -9.64 6.27 5.45
C LYS A 117 -8.57 5.45 6.16
N ASN A 118 -7.92 6.05 7.15
CA ASN A 118 -7.02 5.41 8.10
C ASN A 118 -7.19 6.13 9.45
N THR A 119 -8.24 5.76 10.20
CA THR A 119 -8.51 6.32 11.53
C THR A 119 -7.46 5.88 12.54
N PHE A 120 -7.43 6.48 13.74
CA PHE A 120 -6.55 6.01 14.82
C PHE A 120 -6.78 4.54 15.14
N ARG A 121 -8.03 4.06 15.12
CA ARG A 121 -8.35 2.65 15.29
C ARG A 121 -7.76 1.78 14.17
N ASP A 122 -7.90 2.23 12.93
CA ASP A 122 -7.37 1.49 11.77
C ASP A 122 -5.84 1.41 11.86
N MET A 123 -5.16 2.53 12.18
CA MET A 123 -3.70 2.57 12.35
C MET A 123 -3.21 1.71 13.52
N GLU A 124 -3.90 1.73 14.65
CA GLU A 124 -3.56 0.86 15.79
C GLU A 124 -3.67 -0.62 15.40
N TYR A 125 -4.76 -1.01 14.72
CA TYR A 125 -4.94 -2.34 14.18
C TYR A 125 -3.80 -2.73 13.25
N CYS A 126 -3.44 -1.86 12.29
CA CYS A 126 -2.34 -2.08 11.36
C CYS A 126 -1.02 -2.34 12.07
N ILE A 127 -0.64 -1.47 13.02
CA ILE A 127 0.63 -1.57 13.75
C ILE A 127 0.69 -2.87 14.56
N ARG A 128 -0.38 -3.23 15.26
CA ARG A 128 -0.45 -4.46 16.05
C ARG A 128 -0.39 -5.69 15.16
N THR A 129 -1.18 -5.75 14.09
CA THR A 129 -1.18 -6.88 13.14
C THR A 129 0.21 -7.09 12.53
N MET A 130 0.90 -6.03 12.13
CA MET A 130 2.26 -6.15 11.60
C MET A 130 3.24 -6.66 12.66
N ASN A 131 3.20 -6.11 13.87
CA ASN A 131 4.08 -6.56 14.97
C ASN A 131 3.85 -8.04 15.32
N GLU A 132 2.60 -8.47 15.42
CA GLU A 132 2.21 -9.85 15.76
C GLU A 132 2.63 -10.85 14.68
N ASN A 133 2.71 -10.42 13.42
CA ASN A 133 3.10 -11.26 12.30
C ASN A 133 4.57 -11.11 11.87
N GLY A 134 5.36 -10.28 12.56
CA GLY A 134 6.76 -10.05 12.26
C GLY A 134 7.00 -9.29 10.95
N THR A 135 5.99 -8.57 10.46
CA THR A 135 6.07 -7.73 9.26
C THR A 135 6.56 -6.34 9.64
N PHE A 136 7.59 -5.84 8.95
CA PHE A 136 8.15 -4.52 9.22
C PHE A 136 7.31 -3.42 8.56
N PRO A 137 6.80 -2.42 9.32
CA PRO A 137 5.99 -1.36 8.76
C PRO A 137 6.80 -0.33 7.97
N GLU A 138 6.36 -0.02 6.75
CA GLU A 138 6.76 1.15 5.98
C GLU A 138 5.69 2.23 6.17
N PHE A 139 5.97 3.21 7.05
CA PHE A 139 5.00 4.27 7.35
C PHE A 139 4.98 5.31 6.25
N GLU A 140 3.89 5.33 5.48
CA GLU A 140 3.63 6.33 4.45
C GLU A 140 3.04 7.60 5.07
N VAL A 141 3.71 8.73 4.84
CA VAL A 141 3.35 10.04 5.39
C VAL A 141 3.06 11.00 4.24
N PHE A 142 1.83 11.46 4.17
CA PHE A 142 1.33 12.37 3.13
C PHE A 142 1.28 13.83 3.58
N ASP A 143 1.26 14.09 4.89
CA ASP A 143 1.28 15.43 5.46
C ASP A 143 1.92 15.45 6.87
N TYR A 144 2.22 16.67 7.37
CA TYR A 144 2.88 16.84 8.67
C TYR A 144 2.04 16.37 9.87
N GLY A 145 0.70 16.45 9.77
CA GLY A 145 -0.20 15.98 10.83
C GLY A 145 -0.07 14.48 11.08
N GLN A 146 0.24 13.72 10.03
CA GLN A 146 0.43 12.29 10.13
C GLN A 146 1.67 11.90 10.95
N LEU A 147 2.71 12.74 10.99
CA LEU A 147 3.84 12.54 11.91
C LEU A 147 3.43 12.63 13.37
N ALA A 148 2.50 13.55 13.69
CA ALA A 148 1.97 13.65 15.05
C ALA A 148 1.14 12.42 15.42
N ASN A 149 0.39 11.84 14.48
CA ASN A 149 -0.31 10.58 14.67
C ASN A 149 0.67 9.44 15.02
N LEU A 150 1.74 9.28 14.23
CA LEU A 150 2.77 8.27 14.49
C LEU A 150 3.47 8.50 15.84
N GLN A 151 3.71 9.77 16.22
CA GLN A 151 4.26 10.10 17.53
C GLN A 151 3.32 9.67 18.68
N HIS A 152 2.01 9.76 18.48
CA HIS A 152 1.02 9.24 19.44
C HIS A 152 1.22 7.74 19.67
N PHE A 153 1.30 6.92 18.63
CA PHE A 153 1.52 5.47 18.75
C PHE A 153 2.89 5.12 19.34
N LYS A 154 3.90 5.95 19.05
CA LYS A 154 5.20 5.82 19.72
C LYS A 154 5.10 6.02 21.22
N LYS A 155 4.34 7.03 21.67
CA LYS A 155 4.08 7.26 23.11
C LYS A 155 3.26 6.14 23.75
N MET A 156 2.38 5.48 23.00
CA MET A 156 1.66 4.29 23.45
C MET A 156 2.55 3.04 23.58
N GLY A 157 3.78 3.08 23.07
CA GLY A 157 4.73 1.98 23.15
C GLY A 157 4.44 0.82 22.17
N ILE A 158 3.59 1.04 21.15
CA ILE A 158 3.24 -0.01 20.18
C ILE A 158 4.04 0.08 18.87
N MET A 159 4.80 1.16 18.66
CA MET A 159 5.64 1.30 17.49
C MET A 159 6.87 0.38 17.55
N PRO A 160 7.36 -0.12 16.40
CA PRO A 160 8.61 -0.88 16.35
C PRO A 160 9.80 -0.01 16.82
N LYS A 161 10.88 -0.66 17.25
CA LYS A 161 12.11 0.06 17.70
C LYS A 161 12.74 0.89 16.58
N GLN A 162 12.77 0.34 15.36
CA GLN A 162 13.19 1.04 14.15
C GLN A 162 11.96 1.51 13.42
N ILE A 163 11.98 2.74 12.94
CA ILE A 163 10.87 3.36 12.21
C ILE A 163 11.38 3.72 10.81
N TYR A 164 10.72 3.21 9.79
CA TYR A 164 10.95 3.57 8.41
C TYR A 164 9.80 4.47 7.94
N LEU A 165 10.14 5.69 7.51
CA LEU A 165 9.19 6.68 7.01
C LEU A 165 9.40 6.88 5.52
N GLN A 166 8.30 6.82 4.77
CA GLN A 166 8.25 7.19 3.36
C GLN A 166 7.38 8.44 3.22
N PHE A 167 7.99 9.55 2.82
CA PHE A 167 7.26 10.78 2.51
C PHE A 167 6.71 10.71 1.10
N VAL A 168 5.38 10.70 0.98
CA VAL A 168 4.68 10.63 -0.31
C VAL A 168 4.28 12.04 -0.72
N THR A 169 4.95 12.56 -1.73
CA THR A 169 4.78 13.94 -2.22
C THR A 169 4.04 13.97 -3.56
N GLY A 170 3.45 15.13 -3.88
CA GLY A 170 2.81 15.37 -5.18
C GLY A 170 1.39 14.80 -5.32
N VAL A 171 0.82 14.21 -4.26
CA VAL A 171 -0.57 13.77 -4.25
C VAL A 171 -1.46 14.93 -3.79
N MET A 172 -2.52 15.23 -4.55
CA MET A 172 -3.48 16.27 -4.15
C MET A 172 -4.19 15.86 -2.86
N GLY A 173 -4.13 16.75 -1.86
CA GLY A 173 -4.58 16.49 -0.49
C GLY A 173 -3.45 16.16 0.49
N GLY A 174 -2.22 16.00 0.01
CA GLY A 174 -1.00 15.82 0.81
C GLY A 174 0.02 16.95 0.62
N MET A 175 1.30 16.69 0.90
CA MET A 175 2.39 17.65 0.66
C MET A 175 2.97 17.53 -0.74
#